data_29a8265bb22275d7a8b9b1f51514dc85
#
_entry.id   29a8265bb22275d7a8b9b1f51514dc85
#
_cell.length_a   1.000
_cell.length_b   1.000
_cell.length_c   1.000
_cell.angle_alpha   90.00
_cell.angle_beta   90.00
_cell.angle_gamma   90.00
#
_symmetry.space_group_name_H-M   'P 1'
#
loop_
_entity.id
_entity.type
_entity.pdbx_description
1 polymer ?
#
loop_
_entity_poly.entity_id
_entity_poly.type
_entity_poly.pdbx_seq_one_letter_code
_entity_poly.pdbx_strand_id
1 'polypeptide(L)'
;VVILLDSITRMARAYNTVERGTGRTMSGGLDSSAMQKPKAFFGSARMIAPQHGGGSLSIIATALVETGSRMDEVIFEEFKGTGNCEIKLDRGLADRRIYPAFDIATSGTRREEKLYRPDQLDKVHLLRRGLHQLPPQAGMEWLIKRIAATSNNDSLLDGL
;
A
#
# COMPACT_ATOMS: atom_id res chain seq x y z
N VAL A 1 4.71 -17.04 7.25
CA VAL A 1 5.95 -16.28 7.04
C VAL A 1 5.59 -14.85 6.68
N VAL A 2 6.29 -13.88 7.27
CA VAL A 2 6.17 -12.45 6.93
C VAL A 2 7.53 -11.95 6.48
N ILE A 3 7.56 -11.26 5.33
CA ILE A 3 8.76 -10.60 4.80
C ILE A 3 8.54 -9.11 4.88
N LEU A 4 9.47 -8.38 5.49
CA LEU A 4 9.54 -6.93 5.48
C LEU A 4 10.65 -6.51 4.53
N LEU A 5 10.34 -5.68 3.53
CA LEU A 5 11.28 -5.24 2.51
C LEU A 5 11.32 -3.71 2.41
N ASP A 6 12.45 -3.12 2.71
CA ASP A 6 12.74 -1.70 2.46
C ASP A 6 13.86 -1.59 1.43
N SER A 7 13.55 -1.39 0.19
CA SER A 7 12.28 -1.19 -0.50
C SER A 7 12.23 -1.98 -1.81
N ILE A 8 11.05 -2.16 -2.39
CA ILE A 8 10.94 -2.75 -3.74
C ILE A 8 11.59 -1.85 -4.79
N THR A 9 11.58 -0.53 -4.59
CA THR A 9 12.26 0.41 -5.49
C THR A 9 13.77 0.17 -5.54
N ARG A 10 14.41 -0.03 -4.38
CA ARG A 10 15.84 -0.35 -4.32
C ARG A 10 16.15 -1.71 -4.93
N MET A 11 15.29 -2.69 -4.66
CA MET A 11 15.44 -4.01 -5.25
C MET A 11 15.35 -3.96 -6.78
N ALA A 12 14.35 -3.27 -7.33
CA ALA A 12 14.21 -3.12 -8.78
C ALA A 12 15.39 -2.38 -9.41
N ARG A 13 15.90 -1.32 -8.77
CA ARG A 13 17.10 -0.60 -9.24
C ARG A 13 18.34 -1.51 -9.24
N ALA A 14 18.52 -2.35 -8.21
CA ALA A 14 19.62 -3.30 -8.14
C ALA A 14 19.55 -4.32 -9.29
N TYR A 15 18.38 -4.88 -9.55
CA TYR A 15 18.18 -5.76 -10.70
C TYR A 15 18.44 -5.05 -12.03
N ASN A 16 18.03 -3.80 -12.18
CA ASN A 16 18.31 -3.02 -13.40
C ASN A 16 19.81 -2.79 -13.65
N THR A 17 20.61 -2.77 -12.57
CA THR A 17 22.07 -2.62 -12.67
C THR A 17 22.76 -3.94 -13.04
N VAL A 18 22.24 -5.08 -12.55
CA VAL A 18 22.90 -6.39 -12.66
C VAL A 18 22.43 -7.18 -13.89
N GLU A 19 21.16 -7.03 -14.27
CA GLU A 19 20.63 -7.74 -15.45
C GLU A 19 21.24 -7.16 -16.73
N ARG A 20 21.70 -8.05 -17.60
CA ARG A 20 22.18 -7.64 -18.93
C ARG A 20 20.97 -7.15 -19.73
N GLY A 21 20.98 -5.89 -20.13
CA GLY A 21 19.89 -5.27 -20.87
C GLY A 21 19.53 -6.05 -22.13
N THR A 22 18.23 -6.23 -22.34
CA THR A 22 17.71 -6.83 -23.59
C THR A 22 17.66 -5.82 -24.73
N GLY A 23 18.07 -4.57 -24.48
CA GLY A 23 17.96 -3.45 -25.42
C GLY A 23 16.55 -2.86 -25.49
N ARG A 24 15.61 -3.40 -24.72
CA ARG A 24 14.23 -2.87 -24.58
C ARG A 24 14.10 -2.05 -23.30
N THR A 25 14.48 -0.79 -23.39
CA THR A 25 14.45 0.12 -22.25
C THR A 25 13.09 0.80 -22.15
N MET A 26 12.49 0.71 -20.96
CA MET A 26 11.29 1.45 -20.59
C MET A 26 11.64 2.90 -20.25
N SER A 27 10.62 3.73 -20.06
CA SER A 27 10.78 5.12 -19.61
C SER A 27 11.65 5.19 -18.35
N GLY A 28 12.53 6.18 -18.24
CA GLY A 28 13.42 6.35 -17.09
C GLY A 28 14.64 5.43 -17.05
N GLY A 29 14.97 4.73 -18.16
CA GLY A 29 16.17 3.89 -18.24
C GLY A 29 16.05 2.53 -17.57
N LEU A 30 14.83 2.08 -17.32
CA LEU A 30 14.54 0.76 -16.72
C LEU A 30 14.48 -0.30 -17.84
N ASP A 31 15.27 -1.37 -17.74
CA ASP A 31 15.15 -2.50 -18.66
C ASP A 31 13.92 -3.36 -18.33
N SER A 32 13.18 -3.74 -19.36
CA SER A 32 11.95 -4.52 -19.18
C SER A 32 12.18 -5.87 -18.51
N SER A 33 13.35 -6.49 -18.71
CA SER A 33 13.72 -7.77 -18.09
C SER A 33 14.04 -7.63 -16.60
N ALA A 34 14.55 -6.46 -16.16
CA ALA A 34 14.94 -6.21 -14.79
C ALA A 34 13.75 -6.29 -13.81
N MET A 35 12.52 -6.05 -14.29
CA MET A 35 11.33 -6.12 -13.46
C MET A 35 10.76 -7.53 -13.27
N GLN A 36 11.17 -8.51 -14.03
CA GLN A 36 10.57 -9.85 -13.99
C GLN A 36 10.76 -10.53 -12.63
N LYS A 37 12.00 -10.60 -12.12
CA LYS A 37 12.31 -11.24 -10.84
C LYS A 37 11.69 -10.48 -9.64
N PRO A 38 11.82 -9.14 -9.53
CA PRO A 38 11.12 -8.37 -8.50
C PRO A 38 9.61 -8.56 -8.49
N LYS A 39 8.97 -8.58 -9.65
CA LYS A 39 7.52 -8.85 -9.76
C LYS A 39 7.17 -10.27 -9.33
N ALA A 40 7.92 -11.26 -9.77
CA ALA A 40 7.70 -12.65 -9.37
C ALA A 40 7.87 -12.84 -7.86
N PHE A 41 8.87 -12.20 -7.26
CA PHE A 41 9.07 -12.19 -5.81
C PHE A 41 7.87 -11.57 -5.09
N PHE A 42 7.48 -10.34 -5.44
CA PHE A 42 6.36 -9.68 -4.79
C PHE A 42 5.02 -10.39 -5.02
N GLY A 43 4.82 -10.92 -6.23
CA GLY A 43 3.64 -11.72 -6.58
C GLY A 43 3.62 -13.13 -5.97
N SER A 44 4.66 -13.55 -5.25
CA SER A 44 4.71 -14.86 -4.56
C SER A 44 3.88 -14.88 -3.27
N ALA A 45 3.51 -13.73 -2.72
CA ALA A 45 2.66 -13.62 -1.53
C ALA A 45 1.31 -14.32 -1.75
N ARG A 46 0.97 -15.25 -0.85
CA ARG A 46 -0.25 -16.07 -0.97
C ARG A 46 -0.61 -16.79 0.31
N MET A 47 -1.87 -17.18 0.40
CA MET A 47 -2.30 -18.20 1.34
C MET A 47 -2.15 -19.59 0.70
N ILE A 48 -1.63 -20.54 1.46
CA ILE A 48 -1.44 -21.92 1.02
C ILE A 48 -2.64 -22.73 1.50
N ALA A 49 -3.30 -23.44 0.60
CA ALA A 49 -4.46 -24.25 0.95
C ALA A 49 -4.07 -25.40 1.89
N PRO A 50 -4.94 -25.82 2.83
CA PRO A 50 -4.62 -26.84 3.83
C PRO A 50 -4.09 -28.16 3.24
N GLN A 51 -4.62 -28.59 2.10
CA GLN A 51 -4.16 -29.81 1.41
C GLN A 51 -2.70 -29.73 0.91
N HIS A 52 -2.11 -28.53 0.87
CA HIS A 52 -0.70 -28.31 0.48
C HIS A 52 0.17 -27.88 1.67
N GLY A 53 -0.26 -28.21 2.90
CA GLY A 53 0.48 -27.92 4.13
C GLY A 53 0.03 -26.65 4.86
N GLY A 54 -0.86 -25.87 4.28
CA GLY A 54 -1.42 -24.67 4.91
C GLY A 54 -0.42 -23.53 5.11
N GLY A 55 -0.86 -22.50 5.85
CA GLY A 55 -0.03 -21.33 6.15
C GLY A 55 -0.14 -20.21 5.13
N SER A 56 0.70 -19.20 5.27
CA SER A 56 0.71 -18.02 4.39
C SER A 56 2.09 -17.40 4.25
N LEU A 57 2.30 -16.74 3.12
CA LEU A 57 3.41 -15.83 2.88
C LEU A 57 2.83 -14.43 2.68
N SER A 58 3.18 -13.52 3.59
CA SER A 58 2.84 -12.09 3.51
C SER A 58 4.10 -11.28 3.22
N ILE A 59 4.01 -10.33 2.31
CA ILE A 59 5.11 -9.41 1.99
C ILE A 59 4.62 -7.99 2.24
N ILE A 60 5.30 -7.27 3.13
CA ILE A 60 5.10 -5.85 3.39
C ILE A 60 6.32 -5.12 2.88
N ALA A 61 6.14 -4.31 1.86
CA ALA A 61 7.24 -3.63 1.20
C ALA A 61 6.98 -2.13 1.11
N THR A 62 8.03 -1.33 1.31
CA THR A 62 7.98 0.10 1.01
C THR A 62 8.27 0.34 -0.47
N ALA A 63 7.68 1.39 -1.02
CA ALA A 63 7.97 1.88 -2.36
C ALA A 63 8.23 3.39 -2.29
N LEU A 64 9.22 3.87 -3.02
CA LEU A 64 9.51 5.30 -3.11
C LEU A 64 8.62 5.92 -4.18
N VAL A 65 7.93 7.00 -3.81
CA VAL A 65 7.10 7.82 -4.70
C VAL A 65 7.52 9.28 -4.58
N GLU A 66 7.24 10.09 -5.60
CA GLU A 66 7.53 11.53 -5.60
C GLU A 66 9.01 11.86 -5.34
N THR A 67 9.92 11.02 -5.83
CA THR A 67 11.37 11.25 -5.70
C THR A 67 11.94 12.17 -6.78
N GLY A 68 11.14 12.57 -7.76
CA GLY A 68 11.60 13.26 -8.98
C GLY A 68 12.31 12.34 -9.97
N SER A 69 12.42 11.05 -9.68
CA SER A 69 13.04 10.05 -10.57
C SER A 69 12.00 9.39 -11.45
N ARG A 70 12.12 9.55 -12.77
CA ARG A 70 11.23 8.87 -13.73
C ARG A 70 11.31 7.35 -13.62
N MET A 71 12.47 6.81 -13.28
CA MET A 71 12.62 5.36 -13.04
C MET A 71 11.77 4.88 -11.87
N ASP A 72 11.73 5.63 -10.76
CA ASP A 72 10.95 5.26 -9.58
C ASP A 72 9.46 5.30 -9.85
N GLU A 73 9.00 6.28 -10.63
CA GLU A 73 7.61 6.35 -11.08
C GLU A 73 7.22 5.10 -11.88
N VAL A 74 8.07 4.69 -12.83
CA VAL A 74 7.83 3.48 -13.64
C VAL A 74 7.84 2.23 -12.75
N ILE A 75 8.81 2.10 -11.83
CA ILE A 75 8.88 0.98 -10.89
C ILE A 75 7.60 0.92 -10.06
N PHE A 76 7.15 2.05 -9.50
CA PHE A 76 5.92 2.10 -8.70
C PHE A 76 4.69 1.64 -9.49
N GLU A 77 4.48 2.17 -10.71
CA GLU A 77 3.35 1.78 -11.56
C GLU A 77 3.38 0.29 -11.93
N GLU A 78 4.58 -0.26 -12.17
CA GLU A 78 4.76 -1.68 -12.47
C GLU A 78 4.40 -2.61 -11.29
N PHE A 79 4.56 -2.16 -10.04
CA PHE A 79 4.17 -2.91 -8.84
C PHE A 79 2.74 -2.68 -8.39
N LYS A 80 2.14 -1.54 -8.73
CA LYS A 80 0.78 -1.16 -8.35
C LYS A 80 -0.27 -2.21 -8.72
N GLY A 81 -0.08 -2.89 -9.85
CA GLY A 81 -0.95 -3.99 -10.28
C GLY A 81 -0.76 -5.31 -9.52
N THR A 82 0.34 -5.47 -8.79
CA THR A 82 0.70 -6.72 -8.12
C THR A 82 0.28 -6.75 -6.65
N GLY A 83 0.35 -5.61 -5.96
CA GLY A 83 -0.06 -5.48 -4.56
C GLY A 83 -1.59 -5.57 -4.38
N ASN A 84 -2.02 -6.04 -3.22
CA ASN A 84 -3.43 -6.11 -2.85
C ASN A 84 -3.85 -5.08 -1.80
N CYS A 85 -2.90 -4.42 -1.15
CA CYS A 85 -3.12 -3.35 -0.19
C CYS A 85 -2.08 -2.26 -0.42
N GLU A 86 -2.52 -1.02 -0.49
CA GLU A 86 -1.66 0.15 -0.64
C GLU A 86 -1.94 1.13 0.49
N ILE A 87 -0.90 1.43 1.28
CA ILE A 87 -0.95 2.46 2.31
C ILE A 87 -0.06 3.60 1.83
N LYS A 88 -0.68 4.69 1.41
CA LYS A 88 0.01 5.89 0.95
C LYS A 88 0.22 6.86 2.11
N LEU A 89 1.42 7.40 2.22
CA LEU A 89 1.75 8.41 3.21
C LEU A 89 1.66 9.80 2.59
N ASP A 90 1.23 10.78 3.39
CA ASP A 90 1.12 12.18 3.02
C ASP A 90 2.22 13.00 3.69
N ARG A 91 3.08 13.62 2.86
CA ARG A 91 4.18 14.44 3.34
C ARG A 91 3.70 15.72 4.03
N GLY A 92 2.61 16.32 3.55
CA GLY A 92 2.04 17.53 4.14
C GLY A 92 1.55 17.32 5.57
N LEU A 93 1.00 16.13 5.88
CA LEU A 93 0.65 15.74 7.25
C LEU A 93 1.91 15.53 8.11
N ALA A 94 2.91 14.86 7.57
CA ALA A 94 4.18 14.61 8.29
C ALA A 94 4.93 15.92 8.60
N ASP A 95 4.99 16.86 7.67
CA ASP A 95 5.61 18.17 7.86
C ASP A 95 4.91 18.97 8.99
N ARG A 96 3.62 18.75 9.19
CA ARG A 96 2.80 19.33 10.28
C ARG A 96 2.80 18.50 11.56
N ARG A 97 3.58 17.40 11.62
CA ARG A 97 3.66 16.51 12.78
C ARG A 97 2.35 15.81 13.13
N ILE A 98 1.50 15.57 12.13
CA ILE A 98 0.26 14.81 12.29
C ILE A 98 0.55 13.36 11.93
N TYR A 99 0.47 12.48 12.92
CA TYR A 99 0.77 11.06 12.77
C TYR A 99 -0.37 10.18 13.30
N PRO A 100 -0.62 9.03 12.65
CA PRO A 100 0.02 8.53 11.43
C PRO A 100 -0.33 9.39 10.21
N ALA A 101 0.68 9.70 9.38
CA ALA A 101 0.54 10.58 8.22
C ALA A 101 0.00 9.83 7.00
N PHE A 102 -1.19 9.25 7.10
CA PHE A 102 -1.82 8.48 6.03
C PHE A 102 -2.65 9.36 5.10
N ASP A 103 -2.47 9.17 3.80
CA ASP A 103 -3.45 9.61 2.81
C ASP A 103 -4.63 8.64 2.80
N ILE A 104 -5.68 8.97 3.55
CA ILE A 104 -6.88 8.13 3.71
C ILE A 104 -7.64 8.01 2.38
N ALA A 105 -7.58 9.05 1.55
CA ALA A 105 -8.32 9.12 0.30
C ALA A 105 -7.82 8.11 -0.73
N THR A 106 -6.49 7.97 -0.83
CA THR A 106 -5.85 7.13 -1.85
C THR A 106 -5.36 5.79 -1.33
N SER A 107 -5.33 5.59 0.00
CA SER A 107 -5.02 4.29 0.62
C SER A 107 -6.21 3.33 0.54
N GLY A 108 -5.92 2.05 0.35
CA GLY A 108 -6.99 1.06 0.27
C GLY A 108 -6.47 -0.37 0.14
N THR A 109 -7.41 -1.31 0.17
CA THR A 109 -7.15 -2.72 -0.06
C THR A 109 -8.14 -3.27 -1.08
N ARG A 110 -7.71 -4.30 -1.82
CA ARG A 110 -8.63 -5.03 -2.70
C ARG A 110 -9.49 -5.96 -1.88
N ARG A 111 -10.72 -6.15 -2.34
CA ARG A 111 -11.65 -7.10 -1.76
C ARG A 111 -11.92 -6.87 -0.26
N GLU A 112 -12.10 -5.61 0.11
CA GLU A 112 -12.36 -5.21 1.50
C GLU A 112 -13.64 -5.86 2.07
N GLU A 113 -14.58 -6.27 1.21
CA GLU A 113 -15.77 -7.04 1.58
C GLU A 113 -15.45 -8.39 2.24
N LYS A 114 -14.20 -8.88 2.10
CA LYS A 114 -13.73 -10.09 2.78
C LYS A 114 -13.14 -9.82 4.17
N LEU A 115 -12.90 -8.57 4.51
CA LEU A 115 -12.28 -8.16 5.77
C LEU A 115 -13.30 -7.69 6.79
N TYR A 116 -14.48 -7.26 6.35
CA TYR A 116 -15.51 -6.68 7.18
C TYR A 116 -16.78 -7.54 7.15
N ARG A 117 -17.55 -7.51 8.24
CA ARG A 117 -18.94 -7.96 8.20
C ARG A 117 -19.76 -6.99 7.33
N PRO A 118 -20.88 -7.42 6.73
CA PRO A 118 -21.69 -6.55 5.88
C PRO A 118 -22.12 -5.24 6.56
N ASP A 119 -22.54 -5.31 7.83
CA ASP A 119 -22.92 -4.15 8.64
C ASP A 119 -21.77 -3.16 8.88
N GLN A 120 -20.55 -3.68 9.04
CA GLN A 120 -19.34 -2.87 9.20
C GLN A 120 -18.91 -2.22 7.87
N LEU A 121 -19.06 -2.94 6.75
CA LEU A 121 -18.64 -2.46 5.44
C LEU A 121 -19.36 -1.17 5.05
N ASP A 122 -20.68 -1.11 5.27
CA ASP A 122 -21.47 0.08 5.00
C ASP A 122 -21.01 1.28 5.85
N LYS A 123 -20.69 1.04 7.14
CA LYS A 123 -20.17 2.06 8.03
C LYS A 123 -18.77 2.54 7.62
N VAL A 124 -17.89 1.63 7.18
CA VAL A 124 -16.57 2.00 6.65
C VAL A 124 -16.71 2.85 5.39
N HIS A 125 -17.64 2.52 4.49
CA HIS A 125 -17.91 3.32 3.31
C HIS A 125 -18.47 4.70 3.68
N LEU A 126 -19.34 4.78 4.69
CA LEU A 126 -19.86 6.05 5.20
C LEU A 126 -18.73 6.93 5.76
N LEU A 127 -17.89 6.33 6.63
CA LEU A 127 -16.72 6.99 7.20
C LEU A 127 -15.79 7.54 6.11
N ARG A 128 -15.42 6.73 5.14
CA ARG A 128 -14.56 7.15 4.03
C ARG A 128 -15.16 8.30 3.23
N ARG A 129 -16.46 8.23 2.90
CA ARG A 129 -17.15 9.31 2.19
C ARG A 129 -17.14 10.61 2.99
N GLY A 130 -17.36 10.55 4.31
CA GLY A 130 -17.27 11.70 5.19
C GLY A 130 -15.86 12.31 5.23
N LEU A 131 -14.83 11.47 5.35
CA LEU A 131 -13.45 11.93 5.37
C LEU A 131 -13.01 12.55 4.04
N HIS A 132 -13.50 12.04 2.91
CA HIS A 132 -13.24 12.64 1.59
C HIS A 132 -13.78 14.06 1.41
N GLN A 133 -14.78 14.45 2.18
CA GLN A 133 -15.34 15.81 2.14
C GLN A 133 -14.53 16.82 2.96
N LEU A 134 -13.62 16.34 3.80
CA LEU A 134 -12.79 17.17 4.66
C LEU A 134 -11.40 17.41 4.02
N PRO A 135 -10.77 18.56 4.30
CA PRO A 135 -9.35 18.72 4.01
C PRO A 135 -8.53 17.60 4.68
N PRO A 136 -7.46 17.07 4.04
CA PRO A 136 -6.69 15.93 4.55
C PRO A 136 -6.27 16.07 6.01
N GLN A 137 -5.82 17.27 6.41
CA GLN A 137 -5.44 17.56 7.80
C GLN A 137 -6.63 17.39 8.75
N ALA A 138 -7.73 18.07 8.47
CA ALA A 138 -8.91 18.06 9.34
C ALA A 138 -9.51 16.64 9.45
N GLY A 139 -9.55 15.91 8.34
CA GLY A 139 -10.00 14.51 8.30
C GLY A 139 -9.13 13.61 9.16
N MET A 140 -7.80 13.74 9.06
CA MET A 140 -6.88 12.93 9.84
C MET A 140 -6.91 13.26 11.33
N GLU A 141 -6.92 14.55 11.71
CA GLU A 141 -7.05 14.97 13.11
C GLU A 141 -8.36 14.48 13.73
N TRP A 142 -9.47 14.58 12.98
CA TRP A 142 -10.76 14.08 13.42
C TRP A 142 -10.72 12.57 13.65
N LEU A 143 -10.16 11.81 12.69
CA LEU A 143 -10.05 10.35 12.79
C LEU A 143 -9.19 9.91 13.97
N ILE A 144 -8.02 10.55 14.19
CA ILE A 144 -7.14 10.28 15.32
C ILE A 144 -7.88 10.48 16.65
N LYS A 145 -8.59 11.61 16.81
CA LYS A 145 -9.38 11.88 18.01
C LYS A 145 -10.47 10.84 18.24
N ARG A 146 -11.13 10.42 17.16
CA ARG A 146 -12.20 9.44 17.22
C ARG A 146 -11.69 8.06 17.62
N ILE A 147 -10.57 7.62 17.03
CA ILE A 147 -9.89 6.36 17.39
C ILE A 147 -9.45 6.39 18.85
N ALA A 148 -8.84 7.48 19.31
CA ALA A 148 -8.39 7.61 20.70
C ALA A 148 -9.54 7.61 21.74
N ALA A 149 -10.74 8.00 21.33
CA ALA A 149 -11.93 8.02 22.19
C ALA A 149 -12.68 6.67 22.23
N THR A 150 -12.27 5.67 21.45
CA THR A 150 -12.95 4.38 21.32
C THR A 150 -12.02 3.24 21.72
N SER A 151 -12.59 2.15 22.27
CA SER A 151 -11.83 1.00 22.75
C SER A 151 -11.43 0.02 21.64
N ASN A 152 -12.18 0.00 20.56
CA ASN A 152 -12.00 -0.92 19.42
C ASN A 152 -12.70 -0.39 18.16
N ASN A 153 -12.48 -1.09 17.03
CA ASN A 153 -13.06 -0.70 15.74
C ASN A 153 -14.61 -0.81 15.73
N ASP A 154 -15.19 -1.77 16.40
CA ASP A 154 -16.66 -1.91 16.47
C ASP A 154 -17.27 -0.66 17.12
N SER A 155 -16.73 -0.25 18.27
CA SER A 155 -17.16 0.98 18.97
C SER A 155 -16.95 2.25 18.13
N LEU A 156 -15.90 2.29 17.33
CA LEU A 156 -15.66 3.39 16.40
C LEU A 156 -16.75 3.46 15.32
N LEU A 157 -17.05 2.33 14.71
CA LEU A 157 -18.04 2.24 13.62
C LEU A 157 -19.48 2.37 14.12
N ASP A 158 -19.78 1.93 15.34
CA ASP A 158 -21.12 2.06 15.96
C ASP A 158 -21.44 3.51 16.36
N GLY A 159 -20.44 4.33 16.49
CA GLY A 159 -20.60 5.74 16.84
C GLY A 159 -20.62 6.71 15.65
N LEU A 160 -20.78 6.20 14.41
CA LEU A 160 -20.83 6.99 13.17
C LEU A 160 -22.25 7.44 12.82
#